data_688fa62f6b3d399f304606f76e0ab0ad
#
_entry.id   688fa62f6b3d399f304606f76e0ab0ad
#
_cell.length_a   1.000
_cell.length_b   1.000
_cell.length_c   1.000
_cell.angle_alpha   90.00
_cell.angle_beta   90.00
_cell.angle_gamma   90.00
#
_symmetry.space_group_name_H-M   'P 1'
#
loop_
_entity.id
_entity.type
_entity.pdbx_description
1 polymer ?
#
loop_
_entity_poly.entity_id
_entity_poly.type
_entity_poly.pdbx_seq_one_letter_code
_entity_poly.pdbx_strand_id
1 'polypeptide(L)' 'MENMLQIGSRIKKQRLLMGYTRERLAELINVTPRFCYDLELGLKGMSLDTL' A
#
# COMPACT_ATOMS: atom_id res chain seq x y z
N MET A 1 -0.66 -18.52 3.85
CA MET A 1 0.07 -17.25 3.75
C MET A 1 -0.67 -16.28 2.86
N GLU A 2 -0.59 -15.02 3.21
CA GLU A 2 -1.22 -13.98 2.41
C GLU A 2 -0.40 -13.71 1.17
N ASN A 3 -1.09 -13.45 0.05
CA ASN A 3 -0.42 -13.02 -1.17
C ASN A 3 -0.43 -11.50 -1.23
N MET A 4 0.22 -10.94 -2.26
CA MET A 4 0.33 -9.49 -2.38
C MET A 4 -1.02 -8.81 -2.57
N LEU A 5 -1.97 -9.50 -3.21
CA LEU A 5 -3.30 -8.96 -3.40
C LEU A 5 -4.03 -8.81 -2.06
N GLN A 6 -3.92 -9.80 -1.20
CA GLN A 6 -4.52 -9.75 0.12
C GLN A 6 -3.88 -8.68 0.99
N ILE A 7 -2.57 -8.55 0.92
CA ILE A 7 -1.84 -7.52 1.65
C ILE A 7 -2.26 -6.13 1.16
N GLY A 8 -2.36 -5.97 -0.15
CA GLY A 8 -2.79 -4.70 -0.73
C GLY A 8 -4.19 -4.31 -0.31
N SER A 9 -5.12 -5.27 -0.31
CA SER A 9 -6.49 -5.05 0.16
C SER A 9 -6.51 -4.62 1.62
N ARG A 10 -5.67 -5.23 2.42
CA ARG A 10 -5.59 -4.91 3.84
C ARG A 10 -5.04 -3.49 4.05
N ILE A 11 -4.05 -3.12 3.27
CA ILE A 11 -3.49 -1.77 3.33
C ILE A 11 -4.55 -0.74 2.98
N LYS A 12 -5.30 -1.00 1.93
CA LYS A 12 -6.38 -0.11 1.50
C LYS A 12 -7.44 0.02 2.59
N LYS A 13 -7.83 -1.11 3.18
CA LYS A 13 -8.84 -1.11 4.24
C LYS A 13 -8.38 -0.28 5.44
N GLN A 14 -7.15 -0.46 5.86
CA GLN A 14 -6.61 0.31 6.98
C GLN A 14 -6.55 1.79 6.66
N ARG A 15 -6.15 2.12 5.43
CA ARG A 15 -6.10 3.51 4.99
C ARG A 15 -7.48 4.16 5.12
N LEU A 16 -8.50 3.46 4.64
CA LEU A 16 -9.87 4.00 4.67
C LEU A 16 -10.38 4.13 6.10
N LEU A 17 -10.06 3.15 6.95
CA LEU A 17 -10.45 3.21 8.36
C LEU A 17 -9.81 4.38 9.09
N MET A 18 -8.58 4.73 8.70
CA MET A 18 -7.87 5.86 9.31
C MET A 18 -8.28 7.19 8.70
N GLY A 19 -9.06 7.17 7.64
CA GLY A 19 -9.49 8.38 6.98
C GLY A 19 -8.42 9.04 6.12
N TYR A 20 -7.42 8.29 5.69
CA TYR A 20 -6.35 8.84 4.87
C TYR A 20 -6.67 8.73 3.39
N THR A 21 -6.23 9.74 2.64
CA THR A 21 -6.17 9.63 1.19
C THR A 21 -4.96 8.78 0.82
N ARG A 22 -4.93 8.32 -0.45
CA ARG A 22 -3.79 7.56 -0.92
C ARG A 22 -2.52 8.42 -0.89
N GLU A 23 -2.64 9.68 -1.25
CA GLU A 23 -1.53 10.62 -1.20
C GLU A 23 -0.99 10.76 0.21
N ARG A 24 -1.89 10.86 1.18
CA ARG A 24 -1.46 11.01 2.57
C ARG A 24 -0.75 9.76 3.07
N LEU A 25 -1.30 8.58 2.75
CA LEU A 25 -0.66 7.34 3.15
C LEU A 25 0.73 7.21 2.51
N ALA A 26 0.83 7.54 1.22
CA ALA A 26 2.11 7.47 0.51
C ALA A 26 3.15 8.36 1.18
N GLU A 27 2.73 9.54 1.61
CA GLU A 27 3.60 10.47 2.33
C GLU A 27 4.10 9.87 3.62
N LEU A 28 3.20 9.25 4.38
CA LEU A 28 3.53 8.68 5.69
C LEU A 28 4.50 7.50 5.60
N ILE A 29 4.38 6.70 4.55
CA ILE A 29 5.27 5.56 4.38
C ILE A 29 6.43 5.85 3.44
N ASN A 30 6.54 7.10 3.01
CA ASN A 30 7.65 7.60 2.21
C ASN A 30 7.79 6.92 0.85
N VAL A 31 6.67 6.82 0.15
CA VAL A 31 6.63 6.30 -1.21
C VAL A 31 5.82 7.27 -2.07
N THR A 32 5.84 7.05 -3.38
CA THR A 32 5.01 7.86 -4.27
C THR A 32 3.55 7.41 -4.21
N PRO A 33 2.59 8.30 -4.51
CA PRO A 33 1.18 7.89 -4.57
C PRO A 33 0.94 6.76 -5.57
N ARG A 34 1.68 6.76 -6.69
CA ARG A 34 1.55 5.68 -7.67
C ARG A 34 2.00 4.35 -7.08
N PHE A 35 3.10 4.36 -6.34
CA PHE A 35 3.57 3.14 -5.70
C PHE A 35 2.54 2.63 -4.69
N CYS A 36 1.93 3.54 -3.92
CA CYS A 36 0.90 3.18 -2.97
C CYS A 36 -0.30 2.55 -3.68
N TYR A 37 -0.69 3.12 -4.81
CA TYR A 37 -1.77 2.58 -5.63
C TYR A 37 -1.44 1.16 -6.07
N ASP A 38 -0.21 0.93 -6.55
CA ASP A 38 0.22 -0.38 -6.99
C ASP A 38 0.22 -1.39 -5.84
N LEU A 39 0.61 -0.94 -4.64
CA LEU A 39 0.56 -1.78 -3.45
C LEU A 39 -0.85 -2.24 -3.16
N GLU A 40 -1.80 -1.31 -3.23
CA GLU A 40 -3.20 -1.62 -2.91
C GLU A 40 -3.82 -2.56 -3.92
N LEU A 41 -3.34 -2.54 -5.15
CA LEU A 41 -3.82 -3.44 -6.19
C LEU A 41 -3.09 -4.77 -6.21
N GLY A 42 -2.04 -4.91 -5.40
CA GLY A 42 -1.26 -6.14 -5.38
C GLY A 42 -0.29 -6.28 -6.53
N LEU A 43 -0.04 -5.18 -7.25
CA LEU A 43 0.89 -5.19 -8.39
C LEU A 43 2.34 -5.14 -7.94
N LYS A 44 2.58 -4.57 -6.76
CA LYS A 44 3.91 -4.52 -6.16
C LYS A 44 3.81 -4.94 -4.71
N GLY A 45 4.84 -5.57 -4.21
CA GLY A 45 4.88 -6.00 -2.83
C GLY A 45 5.78 -5.08 -2.02
N MET A 46 5.55 -5.09 -0.71
CA MET A 46 6.45 -4.42 0.22
C MET A 46 7.55 -5.41 0.56
N SER A 47 8.53 -5.48 -0.32
CA SER A 47 9.64 -6.39 -0.13
C SER A 47 10.89 -5.62 0.26
N LEU A 48 11.56 -6.10 1.27
CA LEU A 48 12.83 -5.53 1.68
C LEU A 48 13.93 -5.82 0.67
N ASP A 49 13.69 -6.79 -0.16
CA ASP A 49 14.69 -7.21 -1.16
C ASP A 49 14.74 -6.27 -2.36
N THR A 50 13.79 -5.39 -2.50
CA THR A 50 13.74 -4.48 -3.63
C THR A 50 14.62 -3.26 -3.45
N LEU A 51 15.24 -3.15 -2.33
CA LEU A 51 16.07 -1.98 -2.02
C LEU A 51 17.45 -2.04 -2.66
#